data_49c5023209f6f254ed0944e1d4646938
#
_entry.id   49c5023209f6f254ed0944e1d4646938
#
_cell.length_a   1.000
_cell.length_b   1.000
_cell.length_c   1.000
_cell.angle_alpha   90.00
_cell.angle_beta   90.00
_cell.angle_gamma   90.00
#
_symmetry.space_group_name_H-M   'P 1'
#
loop_
_entity.id
_entity.type
_entity.pdbx_description
1 polymer ?
#
loop_
_entity_poly.entity_id
_entity_poly.type
_entity_poly.pdbx_seq_one_letter_code
_entity_poly.pdbx_strand_id
1 'polypeptide(L)'
;MNAYLLSRVGFGSHDPQLIITYIRVAFLKRNHLGSIFFDIFKAYDRTWRYGIMKNLYDLGFRGNLPVFVQNFLKQRFFRVRIGNTYSNIFCQEEGVPQDCVLSATLFVLAINPILSVIPQTVQKNLYVDDLHISCYARNMQLIERQLQTAINNIVEWSNKRGFTISSQKTIGIHFCKRPLHPDPELFLSGVPIRFQENYKFLGIVFDKRLTFLPHIASLRKRCLRSLNILRTLSNTSWGADCSCLLRVYRSIIRSMIDYGSVVYGYARPSYLKRIDYVHHQALRLCLGAFRTSPIPSLYAEAFEPSLSSRRDKLSLSYYFRILSNDNHPLRGALLNGNNNRLFNARPSCTPHFGLRMRNILRDTFHDVRAHTNDFCGHPPWMENSISYINPFGNFTKSDSNNLVLISLFNQHRQFYQSYQPVFTDGSKSLNHVGCAFFTNGHIMSYKLHSLTSVLSSEITAVYFALKYAFFKKNFGTQLQIIMKSVKSAFFVH
;
A
#
# COMPACT_ATOMS: atom_id res chain seq x y z
N MET A 1 -2.08 7.70 -16.14
CA MET A 1 -2.77 8.66 -15.25
C MET A 1 -2.15 8.52 -13.89
N ASN A 2 -1.19 9.42 -13.58
CA ASN A 2 -0.07 9.19 -12.67
C ASN A 2 -0.30 9.57 -11.22
N ALA A 3 0.61 9.08 -10.35
CA ALA A 3 0.76 9.45 -8.95
C ALA A 3 0.68 10.97 -8.69
N TYR A 4 1.09 11.80 -9.66
CA TYR A 4 0.96 13.27 -9.64
C TYR A 4 -0.51 13.74 -9.67
N LEU A 5 -1.36 13.10 -10.50
CA LEU A 5 -2.81 13.33 -10.50
C LEU A 5 -3.44 12.86 -9.18
N LEU A 6 -3.03 11.69 -8.73
CA LEU A 6 -3.49 11.09 -7.48
C LEU A 6 -3.04 11.92 -6.26
N SER A 7 -1.87 12.54 -6.28
CA SER A 7 -1.40 13.42 -5.20
C SER A 7 -2.08 14.79 -5.19
N ARG A 8 -2.40 15.38 -6.36
CA ARG A 8 -3.19 16.62 -6.46
C ARG A 8 -4.67 16.42 -6.18
N VAL A 9 -5.22 15.27 -6.54
CA VAL A 9 -6.61 14.91 -6.24
C VAL A 9 -6.80 14.59 -4.76
N GLY A 10 -5.68 14.64 -3.96
CA GLY A 10 -5.74 14.39 -2.55
C GLY A 10 -6.40 13.04 -2.29
N PHE A 11 -5.81 11.95 -2.80
CA PHE A 11 -6.16 10.61 -2.31
C PHE A 11 -5.97 10.68 -0.80
N GLY A 12 -7.07 10.97 -0.14
CA GLY A 12 -7.14 11.24 1.27
C GLY A 12 -6.44 10.12 2.02
N SER A 13 -6.04 10.40 3.21
CA SER A 13 -5.38 9.50 4.15
C SER A 13 -6.13 8.16 4.30
N HIS A 14 -5.87 7.22 3.39
CA HIS A 14 -6.62 5.95 3.24
C HIS A 14 -6.07 4.82 4.11
N ASP A 15 -5.58 5.14 5.29
CA ASP A 15 -4.83 4.19 6.07
C ASP A 15 -5.55 3.85 7.38
N PRO A 16 -6.02 2.59 7.56
CA PRO A 16 -6.57 2.14 8.84
C PRO A 16 -5.63 2.42 10.02
N GLN A 17 -4.33 2.50 9.77
CA GLN A 17 -3.33 2.81 10.80
C GLN A 17 -3.45 4.24 11.32
N LEU A 18 -3.97 5.18 10.52
CA LEU A 18 -4.25 6.53 10.97
C LEU A 18 -5.36 6.55 12.02
N ILE A 19 -6.46 5.82 11.75
CA ILE A 19 -7.58 5.66 12.69
C ILE A 19 -7.08 5.08 14.02
N ILE A 20 -6.26 4.01 13.95
CA ILE A 20 -5.67 3.38 15.14
C ILE A 20 -4.80 4.35 15.92
N THR A 21 -4.03 5.18 15.24
CA THR A 21 -3.18 6.17 15.88
C THR A 21 -4.01 7.15 16.69
N TYR A 22 -5.12 7.65 16.15
CA TYR A 22 -6.04 8.54 16.88
C TYR A 22 -6.71 7.83 18.06
N ILE A 23 -7.20 6.58 17.88
CA ILE A 23 -7.80 5.82 18.97
C ILE A 23 -6.79 5.60 20.11
N ARG A 24 -5.54 5.25 19.79
CA ARG A 24 -4.50 5.04 20.81
C ARG A 24 -4.13 6.31 21.55
N VAL A 25 -4.06 7.45 20.85
CA VAL A 25 -3.83 8.75 21.47
C VAL A 25 -5.01 9.12 22.39
N ALA A 26 -6.25 8.89 21.96
CA ALA A 26 -7.43 9.10 22.81
C ALA A 26 -7.37 8.23 24.07
N PHE A 27 -7.06 6.94 23.95
CA PHE A 27 -6.90 6.04 25.09
C PHE A 27 -5.76 6.47 26.05
N LEU A 28 -4.64 6.93 25.48
CA LEU A 28 -3.51 7.45 26.25
C LEU A 28 -3.93 8.66 27.10
N LYS A 29 -4.71 9.57 26.52
CA LYS A 29 -5.23 10.77 27.19
C LYS A 29 -6.46 10.49 28.07
N ARG A 30 -6.92 9.24 28.14
CA ARG A 30 -8.17 8.84 28.82
C ARG A 30 -9.41 9.56 28.29
N ASN A 31 -9.40 9.91 27.01
CA ASN A 31 -10.51 10.54 26.30
C ASN A 31 -11.44 9.47 25.69
N HIS A 32 -12.66 9.91 25.39
CA HIS A 32 -13.59 9.20 24.52
C HIS A 32 -13.27 9.50 23.06
N LEU A 33 -13.54 8.59 22.15
CA LEU A 33 -13.47 8.82 20.72
C LEU A 33 -14.72 8.26 20.05
N GLY A 34 -15.52 9.15 19.46
CA GLY A 34 -16.63 8.78 18.59
C GLY A 34 -16.15 8.63 17.15
N SER A 35 -16.54 7.55 16.50
CA SER A 35 -16.24 7.28 15.07
C SER A 35 -17.51 6.93 14.34
N ILE A 36 -17.70 7.49 13.14
CA ILE A 36 -18.82 7.19 12.25
C ILE A 36 -18.26 6.67 10.93
N PHE A 37 -18.78 5.54 10.49
CA PHE A 37 -18.50 4.90 9.21
C PHE A 37 -19.73 5.05 8.32
N PHE A 38 -19.58 5.77 7.22
CA PHE A 38 -20.68 6.03 6.29
C PHE A 38 -20.69 4.99 5.17
N ASP A 39 -21.89 4.64 4.71
CA ASP A 39 -22.11 3.86 3.49
C ASP A 39 -22.80 4.74 2.46
N ILE A 40 -22.19 4.87 1.28
CA ILE A 40 -22.75 5.62 0.18
C ILE A 40 -23.60 4.68 -0.67
N PHE A 41 -24.90 4.96 -0.79
CA PHE A 41 -25.83 4.12 -1.50
C PHE A 41 -25.58 4.14 -3.01
N LYS A 42 -25.30 2.98 -3.61
CA LYS A 42 -25.04 2.82 -5.06
C LYS A 42 -24.02 3.85 -5.58
N ALA A 43 -22.87 3.95 -4.91
CA ALA A 43 -21.86 4.99 -5.10
C ALA A 43 -21.50 5.20 -6.58
N TYR A 44 -21.15 4.13 -7.31
CA TYR A 44 -20.77 4.20 -8.72
C TYR A 44 -21.95 4.49 -9.63
N ASP A 45 -23.12 3.91 -9.36
CA ASP A 45 -24.30 4.01 -10.22
C ASP A 45 -24.97 5.39 -10.15
N ARG A 46 -24.78 6.11 -9.03
CA ARG A 46 -25.36 7.44 -8.79
C ARG A 46 -24.39 8.60 -8.91
N THR A 47 -23.17 8.35 -9.40
CA THR A 47 -22.20 9.41 -9.57
C THR A 47 -22.66 10.41 -10.62
N TRP A 48 -22.78 11.67 -10.22
CA TRP A 48 -23.19 12.75 -11.10
C TRP A 48 -22.10 13.09 -12.13
N ARG A 49 -22.33 12.79 -13.40
CA ARG A 49 -21.35 12.94 -14.49
C ARG A 49 -20.93 14.39 -14.70
N TYR A 50 -21.87 15.34 -14.63
CA TYR A 50 -21.52 16.75 -14.70
C TYR A 50 -20.63 17.19 -13.55
N GLY A 51 -20.82 16.65 -12.34
CA GLY A 51 -19.96 16.89 -11.19
C GLY A 51 -18.51 16.46 -11.43
N ILE A 52 -18.29 15.34 -12.13
CA ILE A 52 -16.96 14.91 -12.56
C ILE A 52 -16.32 15.96 -13.47
N MET A 53 -17.05 16.41 -14.50
CA MET A 53 -16.57 17.40 -15.46
C MET A 53 -16.24 18.73 -14.79
N LYS A 54 -17.10 19.19 -13.86
CA LYS A 54 -16.86 20.38 -13.07
C LYS A 54 -15.61 20.27 -12.21
N ASN A 55 -15.43 19.15 -11.52
CA ASN A 55 -14.25 18.92 -10.69
C ASN A 55 -12.95 18.85 -11.52
N LEU A 56 -12.99 18.27 -12.72
CA LEU A 56 -11.84 18.33 -13.65
C LEU A 56 -11.50 19.76 -14.03
N TYR A 57 -12.52 20.57 -14.32
CA TYR A 57 -12.34 21.99 -14.63
C TYR A 57 -11.73 22.76 -13.45
N ASP A 58 -12.26 22.57 -12.24
CA ASP A 58 -11.81 23.21 -11.00
C ASP A 58 -10.36 22.83 -10.65
N LEU A 59 -9.95 21.61 -10.98
CA LEU A 59 -8.57 21.13 -10.86
C LEU A 59 -7.62 21.65 -11.94
N GLY A 60 -8.11 22.46 -12.89
CA GLY A 60 -7.30 23.07 -13.93
C GLY A 60 -7.07 22.19 -15.16
N PHE A 61 -7.76 21.06 -15.31
CA PHE A 61 -7.67 20.24 -16.53
C PHE A 61 -8.33 20.94 -17.71
N ARG A 62 -7.63 21.00 -18.84
CA ARG A 62 -8.05 21.63 -20.09
C ARG A 62 -7.65 20.75 -21.27
N GLY A 63 -8.17 21.07 -22.45
CA GLY A 63 -7.83 20.39 -23.70
C GLY A 63 -8.47 19.01 -23.85
N ASN A 64 -7.75 18.05 -24.38
CA ASN A 64 -8.28 16.75 -24.83
C ASN A 64 -8.75 15.83 -23.70
N LEU A 65 -8.17 15.90 -22.49
CA LEU A 65 -8.51 15.00 -21.40
C LEU A 65 -9.97 15.15 -20.93
N PRO A 66 -10.50 16.36 -20.63
CA PRO A 66 -11.91 16.52 -20.31
C PRO A 66 -12.84 16.05 -21.44
N VAL A 67 -12.51 16.34 -22.70
CA VAL A 67 -13.29 15.89 -23.87
C VAL A 67 -13.32 14.35 -23.93
N PHE A 68 -12.18 13.70 -23.72
CA PHE A 68 -12.11 12.24 -23.67
C PHE A 68 -13.00 11.68 -22.55
N VAL A 69 -12.92 12.24 -21.33
CA VAL A 69 -13.76 11.80 -20.21
C VAL A 69 -15.25 12.02 -20.49
N GLN A 70 -15.60 13.15 -21.09
CA GLN A 70 -16.98 13.43 -21.49
C GLN A 70 -17.50 12.39 -22.50
N ASN A 71 -16.71 12.05 -23.52
CA ASN A 71 -17.06 11.06 -24.51
C ASN A 71 -17.12 9.64 -23.90
N PHE A 72 -16.22 9.33 -22.97
CA PHE A 72 -16.25 8.06 -22.24
C PHE A 72 -17.53 7.87 -21.43
N LEU A 73 -18.10 8.95 -20.89
CA LEU A 73 -19.30 8.90 -20.05
C LEU A 73 -20.62 9.04 -20.87
N LYS A 74 -20.57 9.53 -22.12
CA LYS A 74 -21.75 9.69 -22.99
C LYS A 74 -22.19 8.39 -23.62
N GLN A 75 -23.48 8.31 -23.96
CA GLN A 75 -24.09 7.26 -24.80
C GLN A 75 -23.73 5.84 -24.37
N ARG A 76 -23.88 5.57 -23.09
CA ARG A 76 -23.62 4.22 -22.57
C ARG A 76 -24.90 3.42 -22.49
N PHE A 77 -24.86 2.22 -23.04
CA PHE A 77 -25.98 1.30 -23.06
C PHE A 77 -25.60 0.02 -22.34
N PHE A 78 -26.57 -0.62 -21.72
CA PHE A 78 -26.38 -1.91 -21.07
C PHE A 78 -27.58 -2.83 -21.29
N ARG A 79 -27.37 -4.11 -21.12
CA ARG A 79 -28.41 -5.14 -21.03
C ARG A 79 -28.06 -6.17 -19.98
N VAL A 80 -29.06 -6.73 -19.36
CA VAL A 80 -28.88 -7.75 -18.33
C VAL A 80 -28.84 -9.13 -19.00
N ARG A 81 -27.88 -9.96 -18.62
CA ARG A 81 -27.78 -11.34 -19.09
C ARG A 81 -28.17 -12.29 -17.96
N ILE A 82 -29.09 -13.20 -18.22
CA ILE A 82 -29.48 -14.30 -17.33
C ILE A 82 -29.33 -15.60 -18.11
N GLY A 83 -28.32 -16.38 -17.79
CA GLY A 83 -27.96 -17.58 -18.58
C GLY A 83 -27.61 -17.20 -20.02
N ASN A 84 -28.40 -17.67 -21.01
CA ASN A 84 -28.21 -17.39 -22.43
C ASN A 84 -29.18 -16.31 -22.97
N THR A 85 -30.01 -15.73 -22.10
CA THR A 85 -31.01 -14.72 -22.51
C THR A 85 -30.56 -13.33 -22.14
N TYR A 86 -30.82 -12.35 -23.00
CA TYR A 86 -30.50 -10.94 -22.78
C TYR A 86 -31.79 -10.13 -22.67
N SER A 87 -31.82 -9.14 -21.81
CA SER A 87 -32.86 -8.12 -21.76
C SER A 87 -32.80 -7.18 -22.97
N ASN A 88 -33.79 -6.30 -23.09
CA ASN A 88 -33.72 -5.12 -23.95
C ASN A 88 -32.51 -4.25 -23.58
N ILE A 89 -32.11 -3.39 -24.52
CA ILE A 89 -31.02 -2.41 -24.30
C ILE A 89 -31.59 -1.23 -23.50
N PHE A 90 -30.88 -0.86 -22.43
CA PHE A 90 -31.18 0.30 -21.60
C PHE A 90 -30.07 1.34 -21.72
N CYS A 91 -30.42 2.62 -21.65
CA CYS A 91 -29.45 3.71 -21.57
C CYS A 91 -29.04 3.91 -20.12
N GLN A 92 -27.76 4.05 -19.90
CA GLN A 92 -27.20 4.44 -18.60
C GLN A 92 -27.09 5.96 -18.55
N GLU A 93 -28.01 6.64 -17.89
CA GLU A 93 -28.12 8.11 -17.87
C GLU A 93 -27.17 8.73 -16.84
N GLU A 94 -26.96 8.08 -15.68
CA GLU A 94 -26.10 8.54 -14.59
C GLU A 94 -25.06 7.48 -14.22
N GLY A 95 -24.14 7.83 -13.31
CA GLY A 95 -23.12 6.94 -12.80
C GLY A 95 -21.90 6.77 -13.70
N VAL A 96 -20.93 6.05 -13.19
CA VAL A 96 -19.72 5.61 -13.89
C VAL A 96 -19.78 4.09 -14.08
N PRO A 97 -19.25 3.56 -15.20
CA PRO A 97 -19.29 2.11 -15.44
C PRO A 97 -18.48 1.37 -14.38
N GLN A 98 -19.04 0.28 -13.83
CA GLN A 98 -18.34 -0.59 -12.91
C GLN A 98 -17.27 -1.42 -13.65
N ASP A 99 -16.30 -1.95 -12.92
CA ASP A 99 -15.19 -2.80 -13.41
C ASP A 99 -14.31 -2.19 -14.53
N CYS A 100 -14.34 -0.87 -14.67
CA CYS A 100 -13.48 -0.16 -15.60
C CYS A 100 -12.37 0.60 -14.84
N VAL A 101 -11.13 0.51 -15.32
CA VAL A 101 -9.96 1.13 -14.69
C VAL A 101 -10.13 2.65 -14.47
N LEU A 102 -10.75 3.33 -15.43
CA LEU A 102 -10.97 4.78 -15.36
C LEU A 102 -12.04 5.15 -14.33
N SER A 103 -13.05 4.29 -14.14
CA SER A 103 -14.21 4.58 -13.30
C SER A 103 -13.86 4.81 -11.83
N ALA A 104 -12.94 4.04 -11.27
CA ALA A 104 -12.47 4.24 -9.91
C ALA A 104 -11.87 5.65 -9.73
N THR A 105 -11.07 6.11 -10.69
CA THR A 105 -10.49 7.45 -10.66
C THR A 105 -11.55 8.54 -10.84
N LEU A 106 -12.50 8.36 -11.74
CA LEU A 106 -13.58 9.33 -11.95
C LEU A 106 -14.51 9.42 -10.74
N PHE A 107 -14.80 8.29 -10.10
CA PHE A 107 -15.54 8.28 -8.84
C PHE A 107 -14.80 9.03 -7.74
N VAL A 108 -13.51 8.75 -7.55
CA VAL A 108 -12.69 9.47 -6.55
C VAL A 108 -12.64 10.97 -6.84
N LEU A 109 -12.53 11.38 -8.11
CA LEU A 109 -12.64 12.78 -8.50
C LEU A 109 -13.98 13.41 -8.11
N ALA A 110 -15.08 12.64 -8.22
CA ALA A 110 -16.42 13.13 -7.87
C ALA A 110 -16.61 13.27 -6.35
N ILE A 111 -16.14 12.29 -5.56
CA ILE A 111 -16.41 12.22 -4.13
C ILE A 111 -15.41 13.00 -3.26
N ASN A 112 -14.17 13.18 -3.70
CA ASN A 112 -13.09 13.74 -2.89
C ASN A 112 -13.38 15.13 -2.29
N PRO A 113 -14.12 16.06 -2.97
CA PRO A 113 -14.48 17.32 -2.39
C PRO A 113 -15.31 17.25 -1.10
N ILE A 114 -15.91 16.11 -0.75
CA ILE A 114 -16.61 15.90 0.51
C ILE A 114 -15.71 16.16 1.72
N LEU A 115 -14.41 15.91 1.58
CA LEU A 115 -13.44 16.16 2.66
C LEU A 115 -13.31 17.65 3.02
N SER A 116 -13.62 18.55 2.09
CA SER A 116 -13.51 20.00 2.34
C SER A 116 -14.59 20.55 3.26
N VAL A 117 -15.78 19.90 3.30
CA VAL A 117 -16.90 20.36 4.13
C VAL A 117 -16.83 19.85 5.58
N ILE A 118 -15.94 18.90 5.85
CA ILE A 118 -15.75 18.36 7.20
C ILE A 118 -14.84 19.30 8.00
N PRO A 119 -15.28 19.77 9.19
CA PRO A 119 -14.52 20.66 10.04
C PRO A 119 -13.11 20.13 10.36
N GLN A 120 -12.14 21.03 10.51
CA GLN A 120 -10.75 20.63 10.82
C GLN A 120 -10.59 19.98 12.21
N THR A 121 -11.52 20.22 13.12
CA THR A 121 -11.56 19.61 14.45
C THR A 121 -11.95 18.12 14.41
N VAL A 122 -12.53 17.66 13.30
CA VAL A 122 -12.96 16.29 13.08
C VAL A 122 -11.96 15.60 12.16
N GLN A 123 -11.45 14.46 12.60
CA GLN A 123 -10.59 13.61 11.80
C GLN A 123 -11.40 12.93 10.70
N LYS A 124 -10.85 12.87 9.50
CA LYS A 124 -11.53 12.39 8.30
C LYS A 124 -10.65 11.45 7.48
N ASN A 125 -11.24 10.37 7.02
CA ASN A 125 -10.60 9.40 6.13
C ASN A 125 -11.61 9.00 5.05
N LEU A 126 -11.15 8.94 3.81
CA LEU A 126 -11.98 8.54 2.68
C LEU A 126 -11.21 7.50 1.85
N TYR A 127 -11.78 6.34 1.65
CA TYR A 127 -11.24 5.29 0.79
C TYR A 127 -12.29 4.88 -0.24
N VAL A 128 -12.19 5.45 -1.43
CA VAL A 128 -13.16 5.29 -2.50
C VAL A 128 -14.55 5.73 -1.99
N ASP A 129 -15.44 4.80 -1.65
CA ASP A 129 -16.77 5.00 -1.09
C ASP A 129 -16.85 4.88 0.44
N ASP A 130 -15.81 4.34 1.07
CA ASP A 130 -15.72 4.18 2.52
C ASP A 130 -15.29 5.49 3.20
N LEU A 131 -16.25 6.32 3.63
CA LEU A 131 -16.00 7.55 4.38
C LEU A 131 -16.04 7.26 5.89
N HIS A 132 -15.03 7.73 6.60
CA HIS A 132 -14.93 7.66 8.05
C HIS A 132 -14.63 9.03 8.64
N ILE A 133 -15.35 9.40 9.71
CA ILE A 133 -15.02 10.58 10.53
C ILE A 133 -14.87 10.18 12.00
N SER A 134 -14.02 10.89 12.72
CA SER A 134 -13.88 10.68 14.16
C SER A 134 -13.51 11.95 14.91
N CYS A 135 -13.94 12.03 16.16
CA CYS A 135 -13.57 13.10 17.07
C CYS A 135 -13.27 12.51 18.46
N TYR A 136 -12.25 13.05 19.13
CA TYR A 136 -11.94 12.63 20.49
C TYR A 136 -11.91 13.81 21.45
N ALA A 137 -12.54 13.66 22.59
CA ALA A 137 -12.52 14.66 23.66
C ALA A 137 -12.75 13.97 25.02
N ARG A 138 -12.54 14.73 26.09
CA ARG A 138 -12.88 14.28 27.44
C ARG A 138 -14.39 14.37 27.72
N ASN A 139 -15.03 15.39 27.13
CA ASN A 139 -16.47 15.63 27.25
C ASN A 139 -17.22 15.06 26.04
N MET A 140 -18.25 14.24 26.30
CA MET A 140 -19.07 13.59 25.27
C MET A 140 -19.89 14.62 24.47
N GLN A 141 -20.47 15.62 25.11
CA GLN A 141 -21.24 16.68 24.45
C GLN A 141 -20.43 17.42 23.39
N LEU A 142 -19.11 17.61 23.61
CA LEU A 142 -18.24 18.21 22.61
C LEU A 142 -18.08 17.29 21.38
N ILE A 143 -17.95 15.98 21.61
CA ILE A 143 -17.86 14.97 20.54
C ILE A 143 -19.16 14.97 19.73
N GLU A 144 -20.30 14.94 20.39
CA GLU A 144 -21.63 14.97 19.77
C GLU A 144 -21.80 16.21 18.89
N ARG A 145 -21.53 17.40 19.44
CA ARG A 145 -21.64 18.65 18.70
C ARG A 145 -20.74 18.68 17.46
N GLN A 146 -19.48 18.28 17.59
CA GLN A 146 -18.53 18.31 16.49
C GLN A 146 -18.88 17.29 15.41
N LEU A 147 -19.24 16.06 15.79
CA LEU A 147 -19.63 15.03 14.85
C LEU A 147 -20.97 15.37 14.19
N GLN A 148 -21.96 15.89 14.94
CA GLN A 148 -23.26 16.25 14.35
C GLN A 148 -23.11 17.38 13.33
N THR A 149 -22.28 18.38 13.61
CA THR A 149 -21.98 19.44 12.63
C THR A 149 -21.34 18.85 11.37
N ALA A 150 -20.37 17.93 11.52
CA ALA A 150 -19.74 17.27 10.38
C ALA A 150 -20.75 16.42 9.57
N ILE A 151 -21.62 15.66 10.25
CA ILE A 151 -22.68 14.85 9.62
C ILE A 151 -23.63 15.75 8.81
N ASN A 152 -24.09 16.86 9.38
CA ASN A 152 -24.99 17.79 8.70
C ASN A 152 -24.35 18.38 7.43
N ASN A 153 -23.08 18.81 7.51
CA ASN A 153 -22.35 19.31 6.35
C ASN A 153 -22.16 18.25 5.26
N ILE A 154 -21.89 16.99 5.66
CA ILE A 154 -21.76 15.85 4.74
C ILE A 154 -23.08 15.58 4.04
N VAL A 155 -24.21 15.57 4.76
CA VAL A 155 -25.54 15.37 4.19
C VAL A 155 -25.90 16.48 3.21
N GLU A 156 -25.68 17.74 3.59
CA GLU A 156 -25.94 18.88 2.73
C GLU A 156 -25.11 18.81 1.44
N TRP A 157 -23.82 18.52 1.56
CA TRP A 157 -22.93 18.35 0.41
C TRP A 157 -23.38 17.19 -0.49
N SER A 158 -23.73 16.06 0.12
CA SER A 158 -24.19 14.86 -0.62
C SER A 158 -25.45 15.15 -1.41
N ASN A 159 -26.43 15.81 -0.82
CA ASN A 159 -27.67 16.18 -1.50
C ASN A 159 -27.41 17.13 -2.68
N LYS A 160 -26.49 18.10 -2.54
CA LYS A 160 -26.10 19.02 -3.63
C LYS A 160 -25.36 18.32 -4.78
N ARG A 161 -24.76 17.15 -4.53
CA ARG A 161 -23.94 16.42 -5.50
C ARG A 161 -24.59 15.11 -5.99
N GLY A 162 -25.85 14.86 -5.61
CA GLY A 162 -26.60 13.68 -6.02
C GLY A 162 -26.18 12.37 -5.33
N PHE A 163 -25.36 12.43 -4.28
CA PHE A 163 -25.03 11.27 -3.48
C PHE A 163 -26.05 11.05 -2.38
N THR A 164 -26.36 9.79 -2.10
CA THR A 164 -27.25 9.40 -1.00
C THR A 164 -26.48 8.59 0.02
N ILE A 165 -26.52 9.01 1.28
CA ILE A 165 -25.90 8.26 2.39
C ILE A 165 -26.94 7.33 2.97
N SER A 166 -26.58 6.06 3.16
CA SER A 166 -27.46 5.05 3.73
C SER A 166 -27.51 5.18 5.26
N SER A 167 -28.64 5.63 5.81
CA SER A 167 -28.84 5.68 7.26
C SER A 167 -28.86 4.29 7.91
N GLN A 168 -29.30 3.26 7.17
CA GLN A 168 -29.37 1.89 7.69
C GLN A 168 -28.02 1.22 7.82
N LYS A 169 -27.06 1.55 6.95
CA LYS A 169 -25.72 0.95 6.91
C LYS A 169 -24.65 1.82 7.57
N THR A 170 -24.95 3.10 7.78
CA THR A 170 -24.06 4.01 8.53
C THR A 170 -24.04 3.63 9.99
N ILE A 171 -22.84 3.39 10.53
CA ILE A 171 -22.65 2.82 11.88
C ILE A 171 -21.66 3.67 12.67
N GLY A 172 -21.93 3.82 13.96
CA GLY A 172 -21.03 4.43 14.94
C GLY A 172 -20.29 3.39 15.79
N ILE A 173 -19.08 3.71 16.21
CA ILE A 173 -18.35 3.04 17.29
C ILE A 173 -17.87 4.09 18.28
N HIS A 174 -18.17 3.88 19.54
CA HIS A 174 -17.62 4.65 20.63
C HIS A 174 -16.42 3.92 21.24
N PHE A 175 -15.20 4.35 20.88
CA PHE A 175 -13.98 3.79 21.45
C PHE A 175 -13.73 4.35 22.85
N CYS A 176 -13.85 3.45 23.83
CA CYS A 176 -13.62 3.78 25.22
C CYS A 176 -13.09 2.56 25.98
N LYS A 177 -12.09 2.76 26.85
CA LYS A 177 -11.58 1.69 27.75
C LYS A 177 -12.37 1.57 29.06
N ARG A 178 -13.14 2.58 29.40
CA ARG A 178 -13.96 2.57 30.62
C ARG A 178 -15.24 1.74 30.42
N PRO A 179 -15.65 0.94 31.37
CA PRO A 179 -16.95 0.30 31.31
C PRO A 179 -18.08 1.34 31.52
N LEU A 180 -19.26 1.08 30.93
CA LEU A 180 -20.52 1.79 31.20
C LEU A 180 -20.52 3.32 30.94
N HIS A 181 -20.04 3.73 29.76
CA HIS A 181 -20.35 5.05 29.26
C HIS A 181 -21.40 4.98 28.16
N PRO A 182 -22.40 5.88 28.17
CA PRO A 182 -23.38 5.96 27.10
C PRO A 182 -22.68 6.27 25.77
N ASP A 183 -23.25 5.75 24.70
CA ASP A 183 -22.77 6.08 23.35
C ASP A 183 -23.27 7.50 22.98
N PRO A 184 -22.58 8.22 22.10
CA PRO A 184 -23.03 9.54 21.64
C PRO A 184 -24.38 9.47 20.91
N GLU A 185 -25.25 10.44 21.13
CA GLU A 185 -26.51 10.58 20.41
C GLU A 185 -26.28 11.39 19.12
N LEU A 186 -26.34 10.75 17.98
CA LEU A 186 -26.09 11.34 16.67
C LEU A 186 -27.18 10.95 15.67
N PHE A 187 -27.52 11.89 14.79
CA PHE A 187 -28.60 11.72 13.82
C PHE A 187 -28.10 11.95 12.38
N LEU A 188 -28.53 11.08 11.49
CA LEU A 188 -28.31 11.20 10.05
C LEU A 188 -29.67 11.45 9.37
N SER A 189 -29.89 12.66 8.85
CA SER A 189 -31.18 13.06 8.24
C SER A 189 -32.41 12.74 9.14
N GLY A 190 -32.30 13.00 10.44
CA GLY A 190 -33.37 12.75 11.42
C GLY A 190 -33.44 11.30 11.94
N VAL A 191 -32.65 10.38 11.38
CA VAL A 191 -32.60 8.99 11.85
C VAL A 191 -31.43 8.80 12.79
N PRO A 192 -31.63 8.19 14.00
CA PRO A 192 -30.53 7.96 14.95
C PRO A 192 -29.51 6.97 14.38
N ILE A 193 -28.23 7.30 14.51
CA ILE A 193 -27.13 6.44 14.10
C ILE A 193 -26.95 5.31 15.13
N ARG A 194 -26.90 4.09 14.66
CA ARG A 194 -26.68 2.90 15.53
C ARG A 194 -25.22 2.79 15.92
N PHE A 195 -24.95 2.69 17.21
CA PHE A 195 -23.63 2.37 17.74
C PHE A 195 -23.49 0.87 17.97
N GLN A 196 -22.33 0.32 17.58
CA GLN A 196 -22.02 -1.11 17.70
C GLN A 196 -20.74 -1.34 18.49
N GLU A 197 -20.62 -2.52 19.11
CA GLU A 197 -19.43 -2.95 19.84
C GLU A 197 -18.24 -3.24 18.92
N ASN A 198 -18.50 -3.59 17.66
CA ASN A 198 -17.48 -3.82 16.65
C ASN A 198 -18.03 -3.57 15.23
N TYR A 199 -17.16 -3.19 14.33
CA TYR A 199 -17.50 -2.95 12.91
C TYR A 199 -16.33 -3.35 12.02
N LYS A 200 -16.65 -3.89 10.84
CA LYS A 200 -15.65 -4.26 9.83
C LYS A 200 -15.44 -3.12 8.87
N PHE A 201 -14.28 -2.50 8.92
CA PHE A 201 -13.87 -1.43 8.00
C PHE A 201 -12.62 -1.83 7.23
N LEU A 202 -12.62 -1.70 5.91
CA LEU A 202 -11.51 -2.12 5.02
C LEU A 202 -10.99 -3.54 5.36
N GLY A 203 -11.91 -4.48 5.57
CA GLY A 203 -11.57 -5.88 5.84
C GLY A 203 -11.12 -6.19 7.27
N ILE A 204 -10.90 -5.19 8.13
CA ILE A 204 -10.47 -5.34 9.52
C ILE A 204 -11.62 -5.05 10.46
N VAL A 205 -11.82 -5.91 11.47
CA VAL A 205 -12.84 -5.68 12.48
C VAL A 205 -12.25 -4.89 13.64
N PHE A 206 -12.77 -3.68 13.83
CA PHE A 206 -12.46 -2.80 14.96
C PHE A 206 -13.44 -3.07 16.09
N ASP A 207 -12.96 -3.24 17.31
CA ASP A 207 -13.77 -3.36 18.51
C ASP A 207 -13.60 -2.15 19.44
N LYS A 208 -14.61 -1.83 20.22
CA LYS A 208 -14.70 -0.66 21.13
C LYS A 208 -13.46 -0.46 22.01
N ARG A 209 -12.78 -1.54 22.40
CA ARG A 209 -11.55 -1.51 23.21
C ARG A 209 -10.27 -1.65 22.42
N LEU A 210 -10.34 -1.76 21.10
CA LEU A 210 -9.22 -1.99 20.17
C LEU A 210 -8.35 -3.20 20.57
N THR A 211 -9.02 -4.29 20.95
CA THR A 211 -8.37 -5.56 21.33
C THR A 211 -8.02 -6.42 20.12
N PHE A 212 -8.74 -6.23 18.99
CA PHE A 212 -8.73 -7.06 17.79
C PHE A 212 -9.12 -8.54 18.03
N LEU A 213 -9.65 -8.89 19.19
CA LEU A 213 -10.09 -10.26 19.46
C LEU A 213 -11.16 -10.75 18.49
N PRO A 214 -12.23 -9.96 18.17
CA PRO A 214 -13.23 -10.35 17.17
C PRO A 214 -12.63 -10.54 15.77
N HIS A 215 -11.67 -9.68 15.37
CA HIS A 215 -10.95 -9.81 14.10
C HIS A 215 -10.15 -11.12 14.03
N ILE A 216 -9.34 -11.38 15.04
CA ILE A 216 -8.49 -12.57 15.15
C ILE A 216 -9.35 -13.86 15.16
N ALA A 217 -10.48 -13.85 15.86
CA ALA A 217 -11.41 -14.98 15.87
C ALA A 217 -12.01 -15.25 14.48
N SER A 218 -12.45 -14.19 13.78
CA SER A 218 -12.96 -14.27 12.41
C SER A 218 -11.88 -14.75 11.42
N LEU A 219 -10.67 -14.20 11.51
CA LEU A 219 -9.52 -14.59 10.70
C LEU A 219 -9.17 -16.06 10.91
N ARG A 220 -9.06 -16.49 12.15
CA ARG A 220 -8.82 -17.92 12.51
C ARG A 220 -9.88 -18.83 11.89
N LYS A 221 -11.17 -18.48 11.98
CA LYS A 221 -12.27 -19.28 11.41
C LYS A 221 -12.11 -19.41 9.88
N ARG A 222 -11.76 -18.33 9.18
CA ARG A 222 -11.51 -18.36 7.72
C ARG A 222 -10.29 -19.23 7.38
N CYS A 223 -9.17 -19.05 8.08
CA CYS A 223 -7.96 -19.83 7.86
C CYS A 223 -8.17 -21.34 8.13
N LEU A 224 -8.94 -21.69 9.17
CA LEU A 224 -9.29 -23.11 9.46
C LEU A 224 -10.13 -23.74 8.33
N ARG A 225 -11.04 -22.98 7.70
CA ARG A 225 -11.76 -23.47 6.51
C ARG A 225 -10.81 -23.73 5.34
N SER A 226 -9.85 -22.84 5.12
CA SER A 226 -8.86 -22.99 4.04
C SER A 226 -7.86 -24.12 4.31
N LEU A 227 -7.63 -24.50 5.59
CA LEU A 227 -6.83 -25.68 5.92
C LEU A 227 -7.44 -26.98 5.37
N ASN A 228 -8.75 -27.05 5.16
CA ASN A 228 -9.39 -28.23 4.58
C ASN A 228 -8.93 -28.45 3.12
N ILE A 229 -8.65 -27.38 2.38
CA ILE A 229 -8.06 -27.49 1.04
C ILE A 229 -6.69 -28.17 1.11
N LEU A 230 -5.83 -27.74 2.04
CA LEU A 230 -4.53 -28.39 2.23
C LEU A 230 -4.68 -29.86 2.66
N ARG A 231 -5.63 -30.18 3.56
CA ARG A 231 -5.89 -31.57 3.99
C ARG A 231 -6.30 -32.45 2.81
N THR A 232 -7.14 -31.93 1.91
CA THR A 232 -7.54 -32.68 0.71
C THR A 232 -6.36 -32.88 -0.23
N LEU A 233 -5.57 -31.83 -0.46
CA LEU A 233 -4.42 -31.88 -1.39
C LEU A 233 -3.21 -32.64 -0.83
N SER A 234 -3.10 -32.85 0.48
CA SER A 234 -1.99 -33.57 1.12
C SER A 234 -2.22 -35.08 1.22
N ASN A 235 -3.02 -35.65 0.34
CA ASN A 235 -3.26 -37.11 0.30
C ASN A 235 -1.96 -37.84 -0.03
N THR A 236 -1.72 -39.01 0.63
CA THR A 236 -0.47 -39.75 0.46
C THR A 236 -0.35 -40.51 -0.84
N SER A 237 -1.48 -40.83 -1.50
CA SER A 237 -1.49 -41.61 -2.74
C SER A 237 -1.56 -40.78 -4.02
N TRP A 238 -2.24 -39.62 -3.98
CA TRP A 238 -2.47 -38.74 -5.15
C TRP A 238 -2.22 -37.27 -4.90
N GLY A 239 -1.78 -36.93 -3.69
CA GLY A 239 -1.65 -35.55 -3.24
C GLY A 239 -0.51 -34.78 -3.93
N ALA A 240 -0.53 -33.48 -3.76
CA ALA A 240 0.48 -32.58 -4.27
C ALA A 240 1.79 -32.69 -3.47
N ASP A 241 2.90 -32.41 -4.12
CA ASP A 241 4.22 -32.33 -3.47
C ASP A 241 4.29 -31.16 -2.46
N CYS A 242 5.31 -31.23 -1.60
CA CYS A 242 5.55 -30.23 -0.55
C CYS A 242 5.63 -28.79 -1.12
N SER A 243 6.29 -28.59 -2.25
CA SER A 243 6.49 -27.25 -2.83
C SER A 243 5.17 -26.67 -3.34
N CYS A 244 4.32 -27.49 -3.93
CA CYS A 244 2.97 -27.12 -4.36
C CYS A 244 2.08 -26.80 -3.16
N LEU A 245 2.10 -27.63 -2.12
CA LEU A 245 1.34 -27.38 -0.88
C LEU A 245 1.78 -26.08 -0.18
N LEU A 246 3.07 -25.79 -0.13
CA LEU A 246 3.60 -24.54 0.39
C LEU A 246 3.16 -23.33 -0.45
N ARG A 247 3.08 -23.47 -1.80
CA ARG A 247 2.54 -22.39 -2.66
C ARG A 247 1.07 -22.13 -2.35
N VAL A 248 0.25 -23.17 -2.21
CA VAL A 248 -1.16 -23.07 -1.83
C VAL A 248 -1.29 -22.41 -0.44
N TYR A 249 -0.51 -22.86 0.53
CA TYR A 249 -0.47 -22.24 1.86
C TYR A 249 -0.16 -20.74 1.78
N ARG A 250 0.89 -20.38 1.05
CA ARG A 250 1.35 -18.98 0.90
C ARG A 250 0.29 -18.11 0.23
N SER A 251 -0.36 -18.61 -0.80
CA SER A 251 -1.35 -17.84 -1.57
C SER A 251 -2.69 -17.71 -0.85
N ILE A 252 -3.17 -18.74 -0.17
CA ILE A 252 -4.52 -18.74 0.40
C ILE A 252 -4.49 -18.39 1.91
N ILE A 253 -3.69 -19.09 2.72
CA ILE A 253 -3.75 -18.95 4.18
C ILE A 253 -2.85 -17.82 4.66
N ARG A 254 -1.57 -17.81 4.25
CA ARG A 254 -0.63 -16.80 4.69
C ARG A 254 -1.02 -15.41 4.21
N SER A 255 -1.52 -15.28 2.99
CA SER A 255 -2.01 -14.00 2.46
C SER A 255 -3.14 -13.40 3.30
N MET A 256 -4.07 -14.23 3.79
CA MET A 256 -5.11 -13.78 4.71
C MET A 256 -4.56 -13.32 6.06
N ILE A 257 -3.51 -13.99 6.57
CA ILE A 257 -2.85 -13.63 7.83
C ILE A 257 -2.03 -12.35 7.65
N ASP A 258 -1.38 -12.16 6.52
CA ASP A 258 -0.58 -10.97 6.21
C ASP A 258 -1.44 -9.72 6.05
N TYR A 259 -2.65 -9.86 5.47
CA TYR A 259 -3.55 -8.74 5.26
C TYR A 259 -3.92 -8.05 6.57
N GLY A 260 -3.62 -6.76 6.67
CA GLY A 260 -3.87 -5.96 7.85
C GLY A 260 -3.03 -6.32 9.08
N SER A 261 -2.01 -7.18 8.96
CA SER A 261 -1.15 -7.58 10.09
C SER A 261 -0.42 -6.40 10.73
N VAL A 262 -0.12 -5.35 9.98
CA VAL A 262 0.42 -4.08 10.48
C VAL A 262 -0.53 -3.44 11.50
N VAL A 263 -1.85 -3.63 11.31
CA VAL A 263 -2.93 -3.07 12.13
C VAL A 263 -3.16 -3.92 13.39
N TYR A 264 -3.52 -5.20 13.23
CA TYR A 264 -3.88 -6.08 14.35
C TYR A 264 -2.68 -6.81 14.97
N GLY A 265 -1.52 -6.78 14.32
CA GLY A 265 -0.33 -7.57 14.73
C GLY A 265 0.24 -7.22 16.10
N TYR A 266 -0.27 -6.17 16.74
CA TYR A 266 0.07 -5.77 18.10
C TYR A 266 -1.09 -6.01 19.10
N ALA A 267 -2.02 -6.89 18.75
CA ALA A 267 -2.94 -7.46 19.72
C ALA A 267 -2.19 -8.25 20.79
N ARG A 268 -2.88 -8.57 21.88
CA ARG A 268 -2.26 -9.35 22.97
C ARG A 268 -1.65 -10.65 22.44
N PRO A 269 -0.45 -11.05 22.89
CA PRO A 269 0.22 -12.27 22.44
C PRO A 269 -0.65 -13.52 22.55
N SER A 270 -1.47 -13.63 23.62
CA SER A 270 -2.42 -14.73 23.81
C SER A 270 -3.47 -14.84 22.70
N TYR A 271 -3.86 -13.72 22.09
CA TYR A 271 -4.79 -13.72 20.96
C TYR A 271 -4.07 -14.10 19.65
N LEU A 272 -2.87 -13.58 19.41
CA LEU A 272 -2.07 -13.90 18.24
C LEU A 272 -1.65 -15.37 18.16
N LYS A 273 -1.36 -16.00 19.31
CA LYS A 273 -1.07 -17.45 19.38
C LYS A 273 -2.18 -18.33 18.76
N ARG A 274 -3.43 -17.85 18.71
CA ARG A 274 -4.53 -18.57 18.04
C ARG A 274 -4.33 -18.69 16.53
N ILE A 275 -3.64 -17.73 15.91
CA ILE A 275 -3.29 -17.74 14.48
C ILE A 275 -2.00 -18.53 14.28
N ASP A 276 -1.02 -18.41 15.19
CA ASP A 276 0.23 -19.18 15.13
C ASP A 276 -0.07 -20.69 15.10
N TYR A 277 -1.07 -21.14 15.86
CA TYR A 277 -1.54 -22.53 15.82
C TYR A 277 -2.00 -22.98 14.43
N VAL A 278 -2.74 -22.15 13.71
CA VAL A 278 -3.20 -22.45 12.35
C VAL A 278 -2.00 -22.51 11.39
N HIS A 279 -1.05 -21.60 11.55
CA HIS A 279 0.20 -21.59 10.77
C HIS A 279 0.98 -22.90 10.96
N HIS A 280 1.18 -23.33 12.21
CA HIS A 280 1.89 -24.57 12.49
C HIS A 280 1.16 -25.81 11.96
N GLN A 281 -0.18 -25.85 12.02
CA GLN A 281 -0.95 -26.92 11.38
C GLN A 281 -0.76 -26.95 9.86
N ALA A 282 -0.81 -25.77 9.22
CA ALA A 282 -0.61 -25.67 7.77
C ALA A 282 0.78 -26.17 7.36
N LEU A 283 1.83 -25.76 8.08
CA LEU A 283 3.18 -26.23 7.80
C LEU A 283 3.33 -27.74 7.97
N ARG A 284 2.74 -28.33 9.02
CA ARG A 284 2.76 -29.79 9.20
C ARG A 284 2.09 -30.53 8.04
N LEU A 285 0.97 -30.03 7.56
CA LEU A 285 0.29 -30.61 6.39
C LEU A 285 1.13 -30.50 5.12
N CYS A 286 1.78 -29.35 4.90
CA CYS A 286 2.63 -29.13 3.72
C CYS A 286 3.87 -30.02 3.72
N LEU A 287 4.48 -30.25 4.89
CA LEU A 287 5.73 -31.01 5.04
C LEU A 287 5.51 -32.51 5.30
N GLY A 288 4.26 -32.96 5.50
CA GLY A 288 4.00 -34.32 5.97
C GLY A 288 4.56 -34.59 7.39
N ALA A 289 4.77 -33.53 8.19
CA ALA A 289 5.44 -33.62 9.47
C ALA A 289 4.49 -34.13 10.58
N PHE A 290 5.07 -34.89 11.52
CA PHE A 290 4.33 -35.41 12.67
C PHE A 290 3.83 -34.28 13.60
N ARG A 291 2.78 -34.58 14.36
CA ARG A 291 2.24 -33.66 15.36
C ARG A 291 3.27 -33.27 16.43
N THR A 292 4.19 -34.12 16.72
CA THR A 292 5.29 -33.95 17.69
C THR A 292 6.49 -33.18 17.15
N SER A 293 6.60 -32.98 15.82
CA SER A 293 7.73 -32.28 15.23
C SER A 293 7.91 -30.88 15.81
N PRO A 294 9.15 -30.51 16.21
CA PRO A 294 9.46 -29.21 16.81
C PRO A 294 9.12 -28.05 15.84
N ILE A 295 8.59 -26.97 16.37
CA ILE A 295 8.21 -25.79 15.56
C ILE A 295 9.41 -25.17 14.84
N PRO A 296 10.61 -25.00 15.44
CA PRO A 296 11.77 -24.47 14.75
C PRO A 296 12.17 -25.28 13.52
N SER A 297 12.07 -26.61 13.59
CA SER A 297 12.34 -27.50 12.46
C SER A 297 11.34 -27.32 11.31
N LEU A 298 10.06 -27.11 11.64
CA LEU A 298 9.04 -26.77 10.62
C LEU A 298 9.36 -25.48 9.90
N TYR A 299 9.84 -24.46 10.61
CA TYR A 299 10.21 -23.19 9.99
C TYR A 299 11.42 -23.32 9.08
N ALA A 300 12.44 -24.07 9.51
CA ALA A 300 13.65 -24.33 8.73
C ALA A 300 13.33 -25.09 7.45
N GLU A 301 12.60 -26.20 7.55
CA GLU A 301 12.25 -27.08 6.42
C GLU A 301 11.32 -26.40 5.42
N ALA A 302 10.33 -25.63 5.90
CA ALA A 302 9.41 -24.88 5.04
C ALA A 302 10.01 -23.61 4.45
N PHE A 303 11.19 -23.16 4.89
CA PHE A 303 11.74 -21.84 4.61
C PHE A 303 10.73 -20.72 4.94
N GLU A 304 10.01 -20.88 6.05
CA GLU A 304 9.01 -19.91 6.52
C GLU A 304 9.40 -19.34 7.89
N PRO A 305 9.43 -18.01 8.03
CA PRO A 305 9.69 -17.40 9.33
C PRO A 305 8.49 -17.57 10.26
N SER A 306 8.70 -17.38 11.55
CA SER A 306 7.60 -17.24 12.51
C SER A 306 6.65 -16.11 12.10
N LEU A 307 5.36 -16.22 12.43
CA LEU A 307 4.42 -15.13 12.15
C LEU A 307 4.80 -13.83 12.89
N SER A 308 5.51 -13.91 14.01
CA SER A 308 6.03 -12.71 14.71
C SER A 308 7.03 -11.97 13.83
N SER A 309 8.12 -12.66 13.42
CA SER A 309 9.15 -12.07 12.56
C SER A 309 8.56 -11.56 11.23
N ARG A 310 7.57 -12.28 10.70
CA ARG A 310 6.88 -11.84 9.49
C ARG A 310 6.07 -10.56 9.69
N ARG A 311 5.34 -10.43 10.81
CA ARG A 311 4.63 -9.19 11.17
C ARG A 311 5.58 -8.02 11.31
N ASP A 312 6.75 -8.23 11.94
CA ASP A 312 7.77 -7.19 12.09
C ASP A 312 8.33 -6.78 10.74
N LYS A 313 8.67 -7.74 9.86
CA LYS A 313 9.10 -7.46 8.49
C LYS A 313 8.08 -6.64 7.70
N LEU A 314 6.81 -7.03 7.73
CA LEU A 314 5.73 -6.33 7.02
C LEU A 314 5.52 -4.92 7.60
N SER A 315 5.61 -4.77 8.91
CA SER A 315 5.47 -3.49 9.60
C SER A 315 6.64 -2.56 9.28
N LEU A 316 7.88 -3.05 9.25
CA LEU A 316 9.05 -2.26 8.85
C LEU A 316 8.98 -1.87 7.37
N SER A 317 8.62 -2.81 6.48
CA SER A 317 8.44 -2.50 5.05
C SER A 317 7.39 -1.41 4.83
N TYR A 318 6.29 -1.46 5.57
CA TYR A 318 5.25 -0.45 5.55
C TYR A 318 5.74 0.89 6.12
N TYR A 319 6.47 0.88 7.24
CA TYR A 319 7.07 2.06 7.86
C TYR A 319 8.00 2.80 6.88
N PHE A 320 8.92 2.08 6.23
CA PHE A 320 9.82 2.68 5.25
C PHE A 320 9.09 3.22 4.01
N ARG A 321 8.04 2.53 3.55
CA ARG A 321 7.19 3.04 2.45
C ARG A 321 6.53 4.37 2.80
N ILE A 322 6.07 4.54 4.04
CA ILE A 322 5.53 5.83 4.49
C ILE A 322 6.62 6.90 4.53
N LEU A 323 7.80 6.58 5.07
CA LEU A 323 8.90 7.54 5.19
C LEU A 323 9.48 7.95 3.84
N SER A 324 9.45 7.08 2.83
CA SER A 324 9.93 7.37 1.48
C SER A 324 8.98 8.27 0.67
N ASN A 325 7.78 8.56 1.16
CA ASN A 325 6.81 9.43 0.50
C ASN A 325 6.51 10.67 1.37
N ASP A 326 7.04 11.83 0.97
CA ASP A 326 6.89 13.08 1.71
C ASP A 326 5.44 13.52 1.87
N ASN A 327 4.59 13.17 0.93
CA ASN A 327 3.17 13.53 0.92
C ASN A 327 2.28 12.51 1.64
N HIS A 328 2.86 11.48 2.28
CA HIS A 328 2.05 10.46 2.94
C HIS A 328 1.41 11.02 4.22
N PRO A 329 0.07 10.93 4.40
CA PRO A 329 -0.64 11.53 5.54
C PRO A 329 -0.16 11.06 6.92
N LEU A 330 0.29 9.80 7.02
CA LEU A 330 0.83 9.24 8.26
C LEU A 330 2.24 9.70 8.58
N ARG A 331 3.00 10.27 7.64
CA ARG A 331 4.40 10.63 7.87
C ARG A 331 4.55 11.59 9.04
N GLY A 332 3.74 12.64 9.08
CA GLY A 332 3.73 13.57 10.21
C GLY A 332 3.43 12.89 11.56
N ALA A 333 2.45 11.98 11.58
CA ALA A 333 2.10 11.22 12.78
C ALA A 333 3.20 10.23 13.21
N LEU A 334 3.96 9.66 12.26
CA LEU A 334 5.09 8.78 12.55
C LEU A 334 6.29 9.52 13.15
N LEU A 335 6.59 10.69 12.61
CA LEU A 335 7.73 11.51 13.04
C LEU A 335 7.44 12.27 14.34
N ASN A 336 6.15 12.53 14.62
CA ASN A 336 5.74 13.28 15.79
C ASN A 336 6.04 12.52 17.10
N GLY A 337 6.91 13.08 17.93
CA GLY A 337 7.32 12.55 19.22
C GLY A 337 6.49 12.99 20.43
N ASN A 338 5.49 13.88 20.23
CA ASN A 338 4.80 14.60 21.32
C ASN A 338 4.23 13.69 22.42
N ASN A 339 3.81 12.47 22.11
CA ASN A 339 3.21 11.56 23.08
C ASN A 339 4.14 10.42 23.52
N ASN A 340 5.39 10.36 23.05
CA ASN A 340 6.30 9.25 23.34
C ASN A 340 6.59 9.10 24.84
N ARG A 341 6.84 10.22 25.53
CA ARG A 341 7.06 10.23 26.99
C ARG A 341 5.87 9.64 27.76
N LEU A 342 4.64 9.98 27.35
CA LEU A 342 3.43 9.48 27.99
C LEU A 342 3.22 7.98 27.71
N PHE A 343 3.52 7.51 26.51
CA PHE A 343 3.46 6.08 26.19
C PHE A 343 4.49 5.28 26.99
N ASN A 344 5.72 5.78 27.13
CA ASN A 344 6.76 5.14 27.94
C ASN A 344 6.39 5.11 29.43
N ALA A 345 5.73 6.15 29.94
CA ALA A 345 5.25 6.21 31.32
C ALA A 345 4.01 5.32 31.58
N ARG A 346 3.35 4.78 30.52
CA ARG A 346 2.13 3.97 30.65
C ARG A 346 2.27 2.66 29.85
N PRO A 347 3.00 1.65 30.34
CA PRO A 347 3.25 0.38 29.65
C PRO A 347 1.98 -0.40 29.28
N SER A 348 0.85 -0.16 30.01
CA SER A 348 -0.45 -0.76 29.69
C SER A 348 -1.10 -0.20 28.42
N CYS A 349 -0.59 0.91 27.89
CA CYS A 349 -1.04 1.51 26.63
C CYS A 349 -0.15 1.06 25.49
N THR A 350 -0.71 0.39 24.51
CA THR A 350 0.03 0.03 23.29
C THR A 350 0.50 1.29 22.56
N PRO A 351 1.81 1.49 22.33
CA PRO A 351 2.33 2.67 21.67
C PRO A 351 1.80 2.83 20.24
N HIS A 352 1.81 4.05 19.71
CA HIS A 352 1.49 4.30 18.33
C HIS A 352 2.53 3.66 17.39
N PHE A 353 2.17 3.49 16.11
CA PHE A 353 2.95 2.73 15.15
C PHE A 353 4.39 3.24 15.02
N GLY A 354 4.61 4.56 14.88
CA GLY A 354 5.94 5.14 14.72
C GLY A 354 6.88 4.86 15.91
N LEU A 355 6.37 4.92 17.15
CA LEU A 355 7.20 4.61 18.33
C LEU A 355 7.59 3.13 18.37
N ARG A 356 6.65 2.22 18.01
CA ARG A 356 6.94 0.78 17.96
C ARG A 356 8.01 0.43 16.94
N MET A 357 7.93 1.03 15.73
CA MET A 357 8.92 0.79 14.68
C MET A 357 10.30 1.31 15.08
N ARG A 358 10.36 2.48 15.69
CA ARG A 358 11.64 3.01 16.21
C ARG A 358 12.26 2.12 17.29
N ASN A 359 11.45 1.51 18.15
CA ASN A 359 11.96 0.57 19.14
C ASN A 359 12.54 -0.68 18.45
N ILE A 360 11.83 -1.29 17.50
CA ILE A 360 12.33 -2.43 16.73
C ILE A 360 13.63 -2.07 15.99
N LEU A 361 13.68 -0.90 15.36
CA LEU A 361 14.87 -0.45 14.62
C LEU A 361 16.08 -0.23 15.55
N ARG A 362 15.86 0.33 16.74
CA ARG A 362 16.93 0.53 17.73
C ARG A 362 17.54 -0.79 18.17
N ASP A 363 16.69 -1.82 18.31
CA ASP A 363 17.13 -3.14 18.77
C ASP A 363 17.79 -3.95 17.64
N THR A 364 17.53 -3.61 16.36
CA THR A 364 17.94 -4.42 15.20
C THR A 364 18.95 -3.71 14.30
N PHE A 365 18.84 -2.38 14.13
CA PHE A 365 19.61 -1.60 13.16
C PHE A 365 19.98 -0.22 13.73
N HIS A 366 21.26 0.06 13.89
CA HIS A 366 21.70 1.31 14.51
C HIS A 366 21.60 2.56 13.62
N ASP A 367 21.54 2.46 12.29
CA ASP A 367 21.64 3.65 11.43
C ASP A 367 20.92 3.48 10.06
N VAL A 368 19.62 3.15 10.06
CA VAL A 368 18.85 3.09 8.80
C VAL A 368 18.16 4.41 8.55
N ARG A 369 18.59 5.12 7.49
CA ARG A 369 17.93 6.32 6.98
C ARG A 369 17.05 5.98 5.80
N ALA A 370 15.79 6.42 5.80
CA ALA A 370 14.93 6.34 4.64
C ALA A 370 15.34 7.44 3.63
N HIS A 371 15.59 7.06 2.40
CA HIS A 371 15.71 8.01 1.31
C HIS A 371 14.31 8.33 0.76
N THR A 372 14.02 9.61 0.61
CA THR A 372 12.82 10.05 -0.11
C THR A 372 13.10 9.92 -1.61
N ASN A 373 12.25 9.18 -2.30
CA ASN A 373 12.27 9.18 -3.74
C ASN A 373 11.51 10.41 -4.23
N ASP A 374 12.23 11.42 -4.70
CA ASP A 374 11.63 12.46 -5.53
C ASP A 374 11.17 11.78 -6.83
N PHE A 375 9.86 11.59 -6.95
CA PHE A 375 9.29 11.19 -8.23
C PHE A 375 9.55 12.31 -9.23
N CYS A 376 10.54 12.13 -10.07
CA CYS A 376 10.74 12.95 -11.23
C CYS A 376 9.49 12.82 -12.11
N GLY A 377 8.65 13.86 -12.11
CA GLY A 377 7.31 13.84 -12.69
C GLY A 377 7.31 13.94 -14.21
N HIS A 378 8.06 13.08 -14.90
CA HIS A 378 7.91 12.98 -16.36
C HIS A 378 6.56 12.30 -16.65
N PRO A 379 5.69 12.97 -17.41
CA PRO A 379 4.43 12.35 -17.82
C PRO A 379 4.72 11.06 -18.61
N PRO A 380 3.87 10.01 -18.49
CA PRO A 380 4.11 8.72 -19.16
C PRO A 380 4.09 8.79 -20.69
N TRP A 381 3.61 9.89 -21.26
CA TRP A 381 3.61 10.16 -22.70
C TRP A 381 4.83 10.95 -23.19
N MET A 382 5.74 11.37 -22.31
CA MET A 382 7.05 11.81 -22.76
C MET A 382 7.82 10.61 -23.25
N GLU A 383 8.20 10.65 -24.51
CA GLU A 383 9.11 9.66 -25.08
C GLU A 383 10.37 9.60 -24.21
N ASN A 384 10.73 8.41 -23.80
CA ASN A 384 12.01 8.22 -23.14
C ASN A 384 13.09 8.57 -24.17
N SER A 385 13.86 9.58 -23.88
CA SER A 385 15.08 9.90 -24.65
C SER A 385 16.17 8.83 -24.48
N ILE A 386 15.85 7.74 -23.77
CA ILE A 386 16.74 6.62 -23.48
C ILE A 386 16.39 5.47 -24.43
N SER A 387 17.31 5.13 -25.31
CA SER A 387 17.20 3.93 -26.14
C SER A 387 18.08 2.81 -25.58
N TYR A 388 17.50 1.59 -25.55
CA TYR A 388 18.20 0.39 -25.08
C TYR A 388 18.67 -0.41 -26.27
N ILE A 389 19.98 -0.58 -26.40
CA ILE A 389 20.57 -1.34 -27.47
C ILE A 389 21.37 -2.50 -26.89
N ASN A 390 21.09 -3.71 -27.37
CA ASN A 390 21.84 -4.90 -26.99
C ASN A 390 22.47 -5.54 -28.24
N PRO A 391 23.70 -5.17 -28.60
CA PRO A 391 24.40 -5.75 -29.76
C PRO A 391 24.75 -7.24 -29.57
N PHE A 392 24.65 -7.76 -28.33
CA PHE A 392 25.00 -9.15 -27.98
C PHE A 392 23.77 -10.04 -27.81
N GLY A 393 22.56 -9.59 -28.17
CA GLY A 393 21.30 -10.29 -27.88
C GLY A 393 21.25 -11.74 -28.38
N ASN A 394 21.98 -12.05 -29.43
CA ASN A 394 22.05 -13.40 -30.05
C ASN A 394 23.27 -14.21 -29.59
N PHE A 395 24.09 -13.69 -28.66
CA PHE A 395 25.33 -14.32 -28.23
C PHE A 395 25.29 -14.60 -26.73
N THR A 396 25.70 -15.83 -26.33
CA THR A 396 25.91 -16.14 -24.91
C THR A 396 27.40 -16.13 -24.60
N LYS A 397 27.76 -15.60 -23.43
CA LYS A 397 29.15 -15.49 -23.00
C LYS A 397 29.86 -16.83 -22.88
N SER A 398 29.11 -17.89 -22.60
CA SER A 398 29.60 -19.27 -22.50
C SER A 398 29.94 -19.91 -23.86
N ASP A 399 29.19 -19.55 -24.91
CA ASP A 399 29.22 -20.27 -26.19
C ASP A 399 29.85 -19.41 -27.31
N SER A 400 30.26 -18.21 -27.01
CA SER A 400 30.82 -17.27 -27.98
C SER A 400 32.30 -17.05 -27.75
N ASN A 401 33.08 -17.03 -28.84
CA ASN A 401 34.51 -16.72 -28.79
C ASN A 401 34.70 -15.24 -28.37
N ASN A 402 35.64 -14.99 -27.46
CA ASN A 402 35.96 -13.65 -26.97
C ASN A 402 36.31 -12.66 -28.11
N LEU A 403 36.94 -13.13 -29.18
CA LEU A 403 37.31 -12.30 -30.36
C LEU A 403 36.04 -11.79 -31.07
N VAL A 404 35.00 -12.60 -31.18
CA VAL A 404 33.71 -12.19 -31.77
C VAL A 404 33.04 -11.10 -30.91
N LEU A 405 33.02 -11.30 -29.60
CA LEU A 405 32.44 -10.31 -28.68
C LEU A 405 33.20 -8.98 -28.69
N ILE A 406 34.54 -9.01 -28.76
CA ILE A 406 35.39 -7.81 -28.89
C ILE A 406 35.14 -7.11 -30.24
N SER A 407 35.02 -7.87 -31.33
CA SER A 407 34.73 -7.32 -32.66
C SER A 407 33.38 -6.61 -32.69
N LEU A 408 32.34 -7.24 -32.17
CA LEU A 408 30.99 -6.66 -32.06
C LEU A 408 30.98 -5.39 -31.18
N PHE A 409 31.70 -5.42 -30.06
CA PHE A 409 31.84 -4.25 -29.19
C PHE A 409 32.54 -3.10 -29.93
N ASN A 410 33.66 -3.36 -30.64
CA ASN A 410 34.40 -2.33 -31.39
C ASN A 410 33.56 -1.77 -32.55
N GLN A 411 32.82 -2.62 -33.26
CA GLN A 411 31.89 -2.17 -34.31
C GLN A 411 30.80 -1.28 -33.72
N HIS A 412 30.21 -1.68 -32.61
CA HIS A 412 29.21 -0.87 -31.93
C HIS A 412 29.79 0.49 -31.48
N ARG A 413 31.00 0.52 -30.94
CA ARG A 413 31.67 1.73 -30.52
C ARG A 413 31.96 2.68 -31.72
N GLN A 414 32.23 2.15 -32.91
CA GLN A 414 32.40 2.95 -34.12
C GLN A 414 31.11 3.68 -34.53
N PHE A 415 29.94 3.06 -34.38
CA PHE A 415 28.66 3.72 -34.64
C PHE A 415 28.38 4.90 -33.69
N TYR A 416 28.91 4.84 -32.47
CA TYR A 416 28.66 5.82 -31.40
C TYR A 416 29.93 6.56 -30.99
N GLN A 417 30.78 6.95 -31.95
CA GLN A 417 32.04 7.65 -31.66
C GLN A 417 31.84 9.02 -31.01
N SER A 418 30.74 9.70 -31.36
CA SER A 418 30.37 11.01 -30.78
C SER A 418 29.87 10.90 -29.31
N TYR A 419 29.53 9.70 -28.83
CA TYR A 419 29.05 9.50 -27.49
C TYR A 419 30.19 9.23 -26.52
N GLN A 420 30.16 9.90 -25.37
CA GLN A 420 31.09 9.63 -24.30
C GLN A 420 30.75 8.27 -23.60
N PRO A 421 31.68 7.32 -23.59
CA PRO A 421 31.43 6.05 -22.94
C PRO A 421 31.54 6.18 -21.41
N VAL A 422 30.62 5.58 -20.70
CA VAL A 422 30.63 5.42 -19.25
C VAL A 422 30.46 3.94 -18.94
N PHE A 423 31.46 3.33 -18.36
CA PHE A 423 31.47 1.93 -17.99
C PHE A 423 31.02 1.80 -16.52
N THR A 424 30.10 0.90 -16.25
CA THR A 424 29.59 0.67 -14.88
C THR A 424 29.75 -0.79 -14.51
N ASP A 425 30.06 -1.06 -13.23
CA ASP A 425 30.22 -2.40 -12.68
C ASP A 425 29.76 -2.44 -11.22
N GLY A 426 29.13 -3.54 -10.84
CA GLY A 426 28.74 -3.84 -9.47
C GLY A 426 29.28 -5.21 -9.04
N SER A 427 29.91 -5.29 -7.89
CA SER A 427 30.50 -6.52 -7.40
C SER A 427 30.03 -6.86 -5.98
N LYS A 428 29.93 -8.17 -5.71
CA LYS A 428 29.63 -8.69 -4.39
C LYS A 428 30.52 -9.90 -4.09
N SER A 429 31.19 -9.82 -2.94
CA SER A 429 31.91 -10.95 -2.32
C SER A 429 31.26 -11.28 -0.97
N LEU A 430 31.77 -12.26 -0.26
CA LEU A 430 31.24 -12.67 1.07
C LEU A 430 31.14 -11.50 2.05
N ASN A 431 32.15 -10.61 2.06
CA ASN A 431 32.27 -9.54 3.06
C ASN A 431 32.15 -8.10 2.48
N HIS A 432 32.13 -7.96 1.17
CA HIS A 432 32.15 -6.65 0.52
C HIS A 432 31.18 -6.59 -0.63
N VAL A 433 30.45 -5.50 -0.71
CA VAL A 433 29.66 -5.11 -1.87
C VAL A 433 30.13 -3.73 -2.30
N GLY A 434 30.42 -3.57 -3.57
CA GLY A 434 30.88 -2.32 -4.14
C GLY A 434 30.25 -2.06 -5.50
N CYS A 435 30.27 -0.81 -5.90
CA CYS A 435 29.95 -0.39 -7.24
C CYS A 435 30.98 0.64 -7.74
N ALA A 436 31.24 0.64 -9.03
CA ALA A 436 32.18 1.56 -9.63
C ALA A 436 31.70 2.01 -11.00
N PHE A 437 32.12 3.18 -11.43
CA PHE A 437 32.02 3.61 -12.81
C PHE A 437 33.33 4.22 -13.28
N PHE A 438 33.59 4.09 -14.58
CA PHE A 438 34.75 4.64 -15.27
C PHE A 438 34.32 5.53 -16.43
N THR A 439 34.88 6.71 -16.49
CA THR A 439 34.68 7.66 -17.61
C THR A 439 35.86 8.62 -17.70
N ASN A 440 36.30 8.96 -18.92
CA ASN A 440 37.37 9.93 -19.17
C ASN A 440 38.65 9.70 -18.35
N GLY A 441 39.11 8.46 -18.22
CA GLY A 441 40.30 8.12 -17.43
C GLY A 441 40.13 8.15 -15.93
N HIS A 442 38.93 8.50 -15.41
CA HIS A 442 38.65 8.53 -13.98
C HIS A 442 37.84 7.34 -13.55
N ILE A 443 38.26 6.65 -12.49
CA ILE A 443 37.54 5.59 -11.81
C ILE A 443 36.95 6.16 -10.52
N MET A 444 35.65 5.98 -10.33
CA MET A 444 34.98 6.27 -9.05
C MET A 444 34.37 4.98 -8.49
N SER A 445 34.75 4.63 -7.27
CA SER A 445 34.25 3.42 -6.59
C SER A 445 33.61 3.77 -5.25
N TYR A 446 32.58 3.01 -4.92
CA TYR A 446 31.80 3.19 -3.69
C TYR A 446 31.59 1.85 -2.99
N LYS A 447 31.79 1.84 -1.67
CA LYS A 447 31.47 0.70 -0.82
C LYS A 447 29.98 0.75 -0.48
N LEU A 448 29.27 -0.36 -0.68
CA LEU A 448 27.88 -0.53 -0.35
C LEU A 448 27.71 -1.43 0.89
N HIS A 449 26.52 -1.46 1.44
CA HIS A 449 26.19 -2.31 2.56
C HIS A 449 26.27 -3.79 2.17
N SER A 450 26.79 -4.67 3.03
CA SER A 450 27.00 -6.10 2.75
C SER A 450 25.74 -6.87 2.34
N LEU A 451 24.55 -6.40 2.75
CA LEU A 451 23.26 -6.97 2.38
C LEU A 451 22.75 -6.54 0.99
N THR A 452 23.44 -5.61 0.32
CA THR A 452 23.04 -5.18 -1.03
C THR A 452 23.18 -6.35 -2.00
N SER A 453 22.19 -6.53 -2.87
CA SER A 453 22.25 -7.53 -3.94
C SER A 453 23.20 -7.11 -5.05
N VAL A 454 23.66 -8.05 -5.87
CA VAL A 454 24.48 -7.74 -7.07
C VAL A 454 23.72 -6.80 -7.99
N LEU A 455 22.46 -7.10 -8.29
CA LEU A 455 21.62 -6.25 -9.14
C LEU A 455 21.51 -4.82 -8.57
N SER A 456 21.32 -4.68 -7.25
CA SER A 456 21.26 -3.35 -6.63
C SER A 456 22.60 -2.62 -6.71
N SER A 457 23.74 -3.31 -6.64
CA SER A 457 25.06 -2.68 -6.82
C SER A 457 25.27 -2.20 -8.25
N GLU A 458 24.84 -2.94 -9.25
CA GLU A 458 24.88 -2.55 -10.66
C GLU A 458 24.01 -1.29 -10.92
N ILE A 459 22.76 -1.30 -10.45
CA ILE A 459 21.86 -0.14 -10.58
C ILE A 459 22.45 1.09 -9.87
N THR A 460 23.11 0.90 -8.73
CA THR A 460 23.75 1.98 -7.98
C THR A 460 24.94 2.55 -8.74
N ALA A 461 25.72 1.71 -9.43
CA ALA A 461 26.80 2.17 -10.32
C ALA A 461 26.27 3.07 -11.44
N VAL A 462 25.19 2.67 -12.11
CA VAL A 462 24.51 3.49 -13.15
C VAL A 462 24.00 4.81 -12.55
N TYR A 463 23.38 4.77 -11.39
CA TYR A 463 22.89 5.97 -10.71
C TYR A 463 24.02 6.98 -10.43
N PHE A 464 25.14 6.51 -9.88
CA PHE A 464 26.27 7.41 -9.62
C PHE A 464 26.94 7.93 -10.89
N ALA A 465 26.99 7.11 -11.94
CA ALA A 465 27.48 7.54 -13.26
C ALA A 465 26.61 8.66 -13.84
N LEU A 466 25.28 8.51 -13.83
CA LEU A 466 24.33 9.53 -14.26
C LEU A 466 24.42 10.79 -13.41
N LYS A 467 24.52 10.64 -12.09
CA LYS A 467 24.69 11.76 -11.17
C LYS A 467 25.97 12.55 -11.44
N TYR A 468 27.09 11.85 -11.68
CA TYR A 468 28.36 12.48 -12.04
C TYR A 468 28.26 13.25 -13.37
N ALA A 469 27.62 12.66 -14.37
CA ALA A 469 27.40 13.29 -15.66
C ALA A 469 26.55 14.56 -15.54
N PHE A 470 25.49 14.51 -14.75
CA PHE A 470 24.60 15.66 -14.49
C PHE A 470 25.33 16.82 -13.79
N PHE A 471 26.19 16.53 -12.78
CA PHE A 471 26.90 17.57 -12.03
C PHE A 471 28.05 18.22 -12.81
N LYS A 472 28.67 17.50 -13.75
CA LYS A 472 29.76 18.08 -14.57
C LYS A 472 29.29 19.03 -15.68
N LYS A 473 27.97 19.28 -15.81
CA LYS A 473 27.37 20.30 -16.70
C LYS A 473 27.97 20.39 -18.11
N ASN A 474 28.30 19.29 -18.75
CA ASN A 474 28.53 19.28 -20.18
C ASN A 474 27.18 19.12 -20.89
N PHE A 475 26.38 20.18 -20.87
CA PHE A 475 25.18 20.28 -21.69
C PHE A 475 25.60 20.22 -23.16
N GLY A 476 25.36 19.09 -23.80
CA GLY A 476 25.65 18.86 -25.22
C GLY A 476 26.36 17.56 -25.57
N THR A 477 26.88 16.83 -24.58
CA THR A 477 27.50 15.53 -24.82
C THR A 477 26.47 14.41 -24.64
N GLN A 478 26.27 13.63 -25.69
CA GLN A 478 25.46 12.38 -25.59
C GLN A 478 26.27 11.33 -24.83
N LEU A 479 25.64 10.66 -23.90
CA LEU A 479 26.27 9.66 -23.02
C LEU A 479 25.87 8.25 -23.43
N GLN A 480 26.83 7.34 -23.41
CA GLN A 480 26.62 5.92 -23.60
C GLN A 480 27.02 5.18 -22.32
N ILE A 481 26.04 4.59 -21.61
CA ILE A 481 26.32 3.80 -20.41
C ILE A 481 26.47 2.34 -20.81
N ILE A 482 27.59 1.74 -20.41
CA ILE A 482 27.98 0.37 -20.72
C ILE A 482 27.99 -0.43 -19.42
N MET A 483 27.10 -1.39 -19.29
CA MET A 483 26.98 -2.28 -18.12
C MET A 483 27.69 -3.62 -18.38
N LYS A 484 28.49 -4.08 -17.43
CA LYS A 484 29.35 -5.27 -17.59
C LYS A 484 28.68 -6.62 -17.34
N SER A 485 27.66 -6.69 -16.50
CA SER A 485 27.29 -7.95 -15.86
C SER A 485 25.86 -8.42 -15.88
N VAL A 486 24.96 -7.80 -16.55
CA VAL A 486 23.65 -8.45 -16.77
C VAL A 486 23.82 -9.40 -17.94
N LYS A 487 23.20 -10.60 -17.92
CA LYS A 487 23.28 -11.64 -18.98
C LYS A 487 23.07 -11.12 -20.42
N SER A 488 22.97 -9.82 -20.57
CA SER A 488 22.98 -9.02 -21.80
C SER A 488 23.57 -7.65 -21.46
N ALA A 489 24.58 -7.18 -22.18
CA ALA A 489 25.08 -5.82 -22.04
C ALA A 489 23.99 -4.86 -22.53
N PHE A 490 23.42 -4.06 -21.63
CA PHE A 490 22.49 -3.00 -22.00
C PHE A 490 23.27 -1.70 -22.20
N PHE A 491 23.03 -1.07 -23.35
CA PHE A 491 23.52 0.27 -23.63
C PHE A 491 22.37 1.26 -23.44
N VAL A 492 22.61 2.30 -22.67
CA VAL A 492 21.66 3.40 -22.45
C VAL A 492 22.21 4.62 -23.16
N HIS A 493 21.48 5.15 -24.11
CA HIS A 493 21.80 6.37 -24.84
C HIS A 493 21.11 7.58 -24.25
#